data_b85b1f41b74095e5b0710a9eb555fad4
#
_entry.id   b85b1f41b74095e5b0710a9eb555fad4
#
_cell.length_a   1.000
_cell.length_b   1.000
_cell.length_c   1.000
_cell.angle_alpha   90.00
_cell.angle_beta   90.00
_cell.angle_gamma   90.00
#
_symmetry.space_group_name_H-M   'P 1'
#
loop_
_entity.id
_entity.type
_entity.pdbx_description
1 polymer ?
#
loop_
_entity_poly.entity_id
_entity_poly.type
_entity_poly.pdbx_seq_one_letter_code
_entity_poly.pdbx_strand_id
1 'polypeptide(L)'
;MAARIRLRRTGTTRRPTYRVVVADQRSPRDGRFVEALGYYNPLTKPPQLKIDTEKAAAWIKKGALPSNTVRHLLVRAGLRVG
;
A
#
# COMPACT_ATOMS: atom_id res chain seq x y z
N MET A 1 2.33 18.20 4.62
CA MET A 1 1.99 17.36 3.47
C MET A 1 1.09 16.22 3.90
N ALA A 2 -0.08 16.12 3.30
CA ALA A 2 -1.00 15.02 3.62
C ALA A 2 -0.65 13.82 2.75
N ALA A 3 -0.07 12.79 3.35
CA ALA A 3 0.31 11.59 2.64
C ALA A 3 -0.68 10.46 2.95
N ARG A 4 -0.95 9.62 1.96
CA ARG A 4 -1.77 8.44 2.13
C ARG A 4 -1.05 7.21 1.63
N ILE A 5 -1.24 6.11 2.35
CA ILE A 5 -0.76 4.80 1.90
C ILE A 5 -1.93 4.10 1.24
N ARG A 6 -1.77 3.78 -0.03
CA ARG A 6 -2.86 3.20 -0.81
C ARG A 6 -2.35 2.16 -1.79
N LEU A 7 -3.29 1.40 -2.35
CA LEU A 7 -2.97 0.44 -3.39
C LEU A 7 -3.05 1.09 -4.75
N ARG A 8 -2.01 0.86 -5.56
CA ARG A 8 -2.01 1.23 -6.96
C ARG A 8 -2.17 -0.02 -7.78
N ARG A 9 -3.20 -0.04 -8.64
CA ARG A 9 -3.43 -1.18 -9.51
C ARG A 9 -2.35 -1.26 -10.58
N THR A 10 -1.78 -2.45 -10.74
CA THR A 10 -0.80 -2.76 -11.77
C THR A 10 -1.23 -4.06 -12.46
N GLY A 11 -0.49 -4.47 -13.49
CA GLY A 11 -0.82 -5.67 -14.22
C GLY A 11 -1.86 -5.42 -15.31
N THR A 12 -2.45 -6.50 -15.83
CA THR A 12 -3.43 -6.42 -16.89
C THR A 12 -4.85 -6.35 -16.36
N THR A 13 -5.81 -6.05 -17.24
CA THR A 13 -7.22 -6.00 -16.88
C THR A 13 -7.72 -7.32 -16.31
N ARG A 14 -7.22 -8.44 -16.82
CA ARG A 14 -7.65 -9.78 -16.39
C ARG A 14 -6.85 -10.32 -15.21
N ARG A 15 -5.68 -9.76 -14.94
CA ARG A 15 -4.81 -10.18 -13.83
C ARG A 15 -4.36 -8.96 -13.04
N PRO A 16 -5.26 -8.40 -12.23
CA PRO A 16 -4.92 -7.23 -11.44
C PRO A 16 -3.95 -7.62 -10.32
N THR A 17 -2.87 -6.88 -10.24
CA THR A 17 -1.97 -6.91 -9.09
C THR A 17 -1.91 -5.50 -8.54
N TYR A 18 -1.37 -5.35 -7.34
CA TYR A 18 -1.37 -4.06 -6.67
C TYR A 18 -0.02 -3.77 -6.07
N ARG A 19 0.34 -2.50 -6.04
CA ARG A 19 1.49 -2.01 -5.29
C ARG A 19 1.00 -1.17 -4.13
N VAL A 20 1.63 -1.36 -2.99
CA VAL A 20 1.38 -0.53 -1.81
C VAL A 20 2.30 0.68 -1.91
N VAL A 21 1.72 1.86 -2.05
CA VAL A 21 2.49 3.08 -2.29
C VAL A 21 2.06 4.19 -1.35
N VAL A 22 3.00 5.09 -1.07
CA VAL A 22 2.73 6.34 -0.38
C VAL A 22 2.56 7.43 -1.42
N ALA A 23 1.46 8.13 -1.40
CA ALA A 23 1.18 9.19 -2.34
C ALA A 23 0.60 10.40 -1.63
N ASP A 24 0.76 11.58 -2.25
CA ASP A 24 0.11 12.78 -1.75
C ASP A 24 -1.40 12.63 -1.91
N GLN A 25 -2.15 13.05 -0.90
CA GLN A 25 -3.61 12.98 -0.90
C GLN A 25 -4.22 13.68 -2.11
N ARG A 26 -3.57 14.71 -2.62
CA ARG A 26 -4.06 15.49 -3.76
C ARG A 26 -3.74 14.86 -5.10
N SER A 27 -2.83 13.88 -5.14
CA SER A 27 -2.47 13.24 -6.40
C SER A 27 -3.58 12.36 -6.91
N PRO A 28 -3.83 12.33 -8.24
CA PRO A 28 -4.80 11.41 -8.80
C PRO A 28 -4.40 9.96 -8.55
N ARG A 29 -5.38 9.07 -8.61
CA ARG A 29 -5.19 7.64 -8.35
C ARG A 29 -4.03 7.05 -9.15
N ASP A 30 -3.89 7.45 -10.41
CA ASP A 30 -2.85 6.96 -11.32
C ASP A 30 -1.67 7.92 -11.39
N GLY A 31 -1.61 8.89 -10.48
CA GLY A 31 -0.57 9.89 -10.45
C GLY A 31 0.71 9.39 -9.80
N ARG A 32 1.65 10.32 -9.66
CA ARG A 32 2.94 10.03 -9.05
C ARG A 32 2.77 9.65 -7.59
N PHE A 33 3.58 8.70 -7.16
CA PHE A 33 3.68 8.33 -5.76
C PHE A 33 5.05 8.73 -5.20
N VAL A 34 5.11 8.86 -3.88
CA VAL A 34 6.33 9.28 -3.18
C VAL A 34 7.26 8.10 -3.02
N GLU A 35 6.73 6.94 -2.61
CA GLU A 35 7.53 5.77 -2.34
C GLU A 35 6.68 4.51 -2.47
N ALA A 36 7.29 3.44 -2.99
CA ALA A 36 6.66 2.12 -3.03
C ALA A 36 7.07 1.34 -1.78
N LEU A 37 6.09 0.77 -1.08
CA LEU A 37 6.32 0.02 0.16
C LEU A 37 6.29 -1.49 -0.06
N GLY A 38 5.66 -1.95 -1.12
CA GLY A 38 5.54 -3.37 -1.38
C GLY A 38 4.53 -3.69 -2.45
N TYR A 39 4.11 -4.94 -2.51
CA TYR A 39 3.13 -5.37 -3.50
C TYR A 39 2.15 -6.38 -2.89
N TYR A 40 1.01 -6.52 -3.55
CA TYR A 40 -0.01 -7.47 -3.19
C TYR A 40 -0.53 -8.14 -4.45
N ASN A 41 -0.52 -9.47 -4.49
CA ASN A 41 -1.04 -10.26 -5.59
C ASN A 41 -2.11 -11.21 -5.06
N PRO A 42 -3.40 -10.90 -5.23
CA PRO A 42 -4.47 -11.76 -4.75
C PRO A 42 -4.72 -12.97 -5.62
N LEU A 43 -4.08 -13.06 -6.78
CA LEU A 43 -4.31 -14.13 -7.75
C LEU A 43 -3.58 -15.43 -7.40
N THR A 44 -2.56 -15.36 -6.57
CA THR A 44 -1.84 -16.55 -6.13
C THR A 44 -2.57 -17.23 -4.96
N LYS A 45 -2.31 -18.51 -4.77
CA LYS A 45 -2.88 -19.29 -3.66
C LYS A 45 -1.75 -19.87 -2.82
N PRO A 46 -1.51 -19.38 -1.59
CA PRO A 46 -2.18 -18.23 -0.98
C PRO A 46 -1.79 -16.91 -1.62
N PRO A 47 -2.58 -15.85 -1.43
CA PRO A 47 -2.23 -14.54 -1.98
C PRO A 47 -0.86 -14.07 -1.52
N GLN A 48 -0.08 -13.52 -2.43
CA GLN A 48 1.24 -13.00 -2.10
C GLN A 48 1.12 -11.57 -1.59
N LEU A 49 1.72 -11.33 -0.45
CA LEU A 49 1.77 -10.00 0.15
C LEU A 49 3.17 -9.77 0.67
N LYS A 50 3.81 -8.72 0.19
CA LYS A 50 5.12 -8.32 0.66
C LYS A 50 5.12 -6.81 0.87
N ILE A 51 5.33 -6.40 2.11
CA ILE A 51 5.37 -4.98 2.48
C ILE A 51 6.60 -4.76 3.34
N ASP A 52 7.31 -3.66 3.06
CA ASP A 52 8.38 -3.20 3.94
C ASP A 52 7.74 -2.55 5.16
N THR A 53 7.57 -3.34 6.22
CA THR A 53 6.90 -2.89 7.42
C THR A 53 7.63 -1.76 8.14
N GLU A 54 8.94 -1.73 8.04
CA GLU A 54 9.74 -0.65 8.65
C GLU A 54 9.45 0.70 7.98
N LYS A 55 9.43 0.72 6.65
CA LYS A 55 9.09 1.93 5.91
C LYS A 55 7.65 2.34 6.13
N ALA A 56 6.73 1.37 6.12
CA ALA A 56 5.33 1.65 6.37
C ALA A 56 5.13 2.25 7.77
N ALA A 57 5.76 1.68 8.77
CA ALA A 57 5.69 2.20 10.14
C ALA A 57 6.25 3.62 10.23
N ALA A 58 7.38 3.88 9.55
CA ALA A 58 7.97 5.21 9.54
C ALA A 58 7.03 6.24 8.91
N TRP A 59 6.37 5.89 7.81
CA TRP A 59 5.41 6.79 7.17
C TRP A 59 4.18 7.05 8.02
N ILE A 60 3.66 6.01 8.66
CA ILE A 60 2.52 6.15 9.59
C ILE A 60 2.90 7.05 10.76
N LYS A 61 4.10 6.89 11.28
CA LYS A 61 4.62 7.74 12.35
C LYS A 61 4.72 9.21 11.94
N LYS A 62 4.98 9.45 10.66
CA LYS A 62 5.01 10.81 10.09
C LYS A 62 3.62 11.37 9.79
N GLY A 63 2.58 10.60 10.00
CA GLY A 63 1.21 11.04 9.79
C GLY A 63 0.55 10.52 8.51
N ALA A 64 1.18 9.63 7.77
CA ALA A 64 0.55 9.03 6.59
C ALA A 64 -0.63 8.16 7.02
N LEU A 65 -1.75 8.30 6.30
CA LEU A 65 -2.97 7.57 6.63
C LEU A 65 -3.16 6.41 5.65
N PRO A 66 -3.19 5.16 6.14
CA PRO A 66 -3.48 4.01 5.27
C PRO A 66 -4.96 3.93 4.94
N SER A 67 -5.27 3.50 3.71
CA SER A 67 -6.64 3.17 3.35
C SER A 67 -7.09 1.93 4.15
N ASN A 68 -8.40 1.68 4.21
CA ASN A 68 -8.92 0.52 4.95
C ASN A 68 -8.32 -0.78 4.41
N THR A 69 -8.24 -0.93 3.10
CA THR A 69 -7.67 -2.12 2.48
C THR A 69 -6.20 -2.28 2.86
N VAL A 70 -5.42 -1.19 2.77
CA VAL A 70 -4.00 -1.22 3.15
C VAL A 70 -3.83 -1.54 4.62
N ARG A 71 -4.68 -0.99 5.48
CA ARG A 71 -4.64 -1.27 6.91
C ARG A 71 -4.77 -2.77 7.17
N HIS A 72 -5.71 -3.44 6.52
CA HIS A 72 -5.87 -4.89 6.64
C HIS A 72 -4.64 -5.64 6.17
N LEU A 73 -4.04 -5.20 5.05
CA LEU A 73 -2.83 -5.83 4.53
C LEU A 73 -1.64 -5.63 5.47
N LEU A 74 -1.51 -4.45 6.08
CA LEU A 74 -0.45 -4.19 7.03
C LEU A 74 -0.56 -5.08 8.26
N VAL A 75 -1.77 -5.28 8.77
CA VAL A 75 -2.01 -6.18 9.89
C VAL A 75 -1.62 -7.61 9.52
N ARG A 76 -1.97 -8.06 8.33
CA ARG A 76 -1.58 -9.40 7.85
C ARG A 76 -0.07 -9.54 7.71
N ALA A 77 0.62 -8.46 7.38
CA ALA A 77 2.08 -8.44 7.29
C ALA A 77 2.78 -8.35 8.66
N GLY A 78 2.00 -8.25 9.73
CA GLY A 78 2.53 -8.22 11.08
C GLY A 78 2.72 -6.82 11.68
N LEU A 79 2.26 -5.78 11.00
CA LEU A 79 2.37 -4.42 11.49
C LEU A 79 1.09 -4.01 12.21
N ARG A 80 1.23 -3.51 13.43
CA ARG A 80 0.10 -2.94 14.14
C ARG A 80 -0.20 -1.55 13.61
N VAL A 81 -1.43 -1.35 13.18
CA VAL A 81 -1.94 -0.04 12.77
C VAL A 81 -3.04 0.31 13.75
N GLY A 82 -2.64 1.07 14.74
CA GLY A 82 -3.51 1.42 15.86
C GLY A 82 -4.52 2.49 15.57
#